data_54689f360480e4fb0d2786943f57dcbb
#
_entry.id   54689f360480e4fb0d2786943f57dcbb
#
_cell.length_a   1.000
_cell.length_b   1.000
_cell.length_c   1.000
_cell.angle_alpha   90.00
_cell.angle_beta   90.00
_cell.angle_gamma   90.00
#
_symmetry.space_group_name_H-M   'P 1'
#
loop_
_entity.id
_entity.type
_entity.pdbx_description
1 polymer ?
#
loop_
_entity_poly.entity_id
_entity_poly.type
_entity_poly.pdbx_seq_one_letter_code
_entity_poly.pdbx_strand_id
1 'polypeptide(L)'
;MRDLCVTAISAIENGKNGQNYLVAGEYRTFFELGQMIGEALGKEVVKGSIPGFLAYLLVPFSYIKSVREGTPSTRTLDTIHTGKTGNKIVPSTLAREELNHNPRPIMDTVVDFVKFYSDRGLIKI
;
A
#
# COMPACT_ATOMS: atom_id res chain seq x y z
N MET A 1 -0.06 -4.45 -10.08
CA MET A 1 -1.05 -5.05 -11.03
C MET A 1 -0.39 -5.97 -12.05
N ARG A 2 0.67 -5.55 -12.77
CA ARG A 2 1.32 -6.40 -13.81
C ARG A 2 1.76 -7.75 -13.25
N ASP A 3 2.45 -7.77 -12.10
CA ASP A 3 2.94 -9.00 -11.47
C ASP A 3 1.80 -9.93 -11.06
N LEU A 4 0.69 -9.37 -10.57
CA LEU A 4 -0.51 -10.12 -10.24
C LEU A 4 -1.13 -10.77 -11.49
N CYS A 5 -1.17 -10.05 -12.61
CA CYS A 5 -1.68 -10.60 -13.88
C CYS A 5 -0.83 -11.78 -14.36
N VAL A 6 0.50 -11.64 -14.30
CA VAL A 6 1.42 -12.73 -14.66
C VAL A 6 1.19 -13.95 -13.78
N THR A 7 1.09 -13.75 -12.46
CA THR A 7 0.82 -14.84 -11.53
C THR A 7 -0.56 -15.49 -11.75
N ALA A 8 -1.57 -14.69 -12.10
CA ALA A 8 -2.90 -15.21 -12.40
C ALA A 8 -2.91 -16.08 -13.68
N ILE A 9 -2.18 -15.67 -14.72
CA ILE A 9 -2.01 -16.48 -15.93
C ILE A 9 -1.27 -17.77 -15.59
N SER A 10 -0.18 -17.70 -14.83
CA SER A 10 0.56 -18.88 -14.38
C SER A 10 -0.32 -19.83 -13.54
N ALA A 11 -1.25 -19.28 -12.74
CA ALA A 11 -2.18 -20.10 -11.97
C ALA A 11 -3.18 -20.87 -12.84
N ILE A 12 -3.55 -20.35 -14.01
CA ILE A 12 -4.40 -21.06 -14.98
C ILE A 12 -3.64 -22.25 -15.58
N GLU A 13 -2.35 -22.08 -15.85
CA GLU A 13 -1.52 -23.09 -16.51
C GLU A 13 -0.96 -24.13 -15.52
N ASN A 14 -0.52 -23.71 -14.35
CA ASN A 14 0.27 -24.50 -13.40
C ASN A 14 -0.43 -24.69 -12.04
N GLY A 15 -1.54 -24.01 -11.80
CA GLY A 15 -2.25 -24.07 -10.52
C GLY A 15 -2.88 -25.44 -10.27
N LYS A 16 -2.81 -25.89 -9.03
CA LYS A 16 -3.45 -27.15 -8.61
C LYS A 16 -4.92 -26.91 -8.25
N ASN A 17 -5.79 -27.77 -8.71
CA ASN A 17 -7.22 -27.66 -8.46
C ASN A 17 -7.53 -27.71 -6.95
N GLY A 18 -8.32 -26.77 -6.47
CA GLY A 18 -8.68 -26.63 -5.05
C GLY A 18 -7.60 -26.03 -4.16
N GLN A 19 -6.44 -25.63 -4.70
CA GLN A 19 -5.36 -24.99 -3.95
C GLN A 19 -5.56 -23.47 -3.88
N ASN A 20 -5.36 -22.88 -2.69
CA ASN A 20 -5.34 -21.44 -2.48
C ASN A 20 -3.91 -20.91 -2.52
N TYR A 21 -3.66 -19.92 -3.34
CA TYR A 21 -2.36 -19.24 -3.44
C TYR A 21 -2.43 -17.83 -2.88
N LEU A 22 -1.60 -17.55 -1.88
CA LEU A 22 -1.43 -16.21 -1.34
C LEU A 22 -0.37 -15.48 -2.16
N VAL A 23 -0.77 -14.40 -2.79
CA VAL A 23 0.11 -13.58 -3.63
C VAL A 23 0.39 -12.28 -2.92
N ALA A 24 1.63 -12.05 -2.53
CA ALA A 24 2.04 -10.87 -1.82
C ALA A 24 3.34 -10.30 -2.37
N GLY A 25 3.44 -8.97 -2.37
CA GLY A 25 4.68 -8.24 -2.65
C GLY A 25 5.49 -7.98 -1.38
N GLU A 26 6.30 -6.96 -1.44
CA GLU A 26 7.14 -6.51 -0.34
C GLU A 26 6.32 -5.66 0.65
N TYR A 27 6.43 -5.96 1.95
CA TYR A 27 5.82 -5.15 2.99
C TYR A 27 6.61 -3.85 3.20
N ARG A 28 5.89 -2.74 3.24
CA ARG A 28 6.42 -1.43 3.62
C ARG A 28 5.44 -0.71 4.54
N THR A 29 5.98 0.06 5.46
CA THR A 29 5.17 0.94 6.29
C THR A 29 4.68 2.14 5.48
N PHE A 30 3.60 2.79 5.92
CA PHE A 30 3.12 4.02 5.28
C PHE A 30 4.17 5.13 5.29
N PHE A 31 5.03 5.16 6.30
CA PHE A 31 6.12 6.12 6.39
C PHE A 31 7.18 5.87 5.31
N GLU A 32 7.64 4.63 5.18
CA GLU A 32 8.59 4.23 4.12
C GLU A 32 8.01 4.48 2.73
N LEU A 33 6.72 4.15 2.53
CA LEU A 33 6.04 4.42 1.26
C LEU A 33 6.01 5.92 0.94
N GLY A 34 5.74 6.76 1.96
CA GLY A 34 5.78 8.21 1.83
C GLY A 34 7.18 8.74 1.49
N GLN A 35 8.22 8.16 2.06
CA GLN A 35 9.61 8.49 1.71
C GLN A 35 9.94 8.10 0.26
N MET A 36 9.57 6.90 -0.18
CA MET A 36 9.75 6.44 -1.56
C MET A 36 9.03 7.34 -2.58
N ILE A 37 7.80 7.79 -2.25
CA ILE A 37 7.07 8.76 -3.08
C ILE A 37 7.82 10.10 -3.13
N GLY A 38 8.34 10.55 -2.00
CA GLY A 38 9.15 11.76 -1.91
C GLY A 38 10.41 11.66 -2.78
N GLU A 39 11.10 10.54 -2.72
CA GLU A 39 12.27 10.25 -3.54
C GLU A 39 11.92 10.26 -5.04
N ALA A 40 10.84 9.61 -5.43
CA ALA A 40 10.36 9.60 -6.81
C ALA A 40 9.92 10.98 -7.32
N LEU A 41 9.47 11.87 -6.44
CA LEU A 41 9.10 13.25 -6.75
C LEU A 41 10.28 14.24 -6.68
N GLY A 42 11.44 13.83 -6.15
CA GLY A 42 12.55 14.71 -5.84
C GLY A 42 12.24 15.76 -4.75
N LYS A 43 11.27 15.49 -3.89
CA LYS A 43 10.80 16.40 -2.83
C LYS A 43 10.60 15.65 -1.52
N GLU A 44 10.91 16.28 -0.40
CA GLU A 44 10.61 15.73 0.91
C GLU A 44 9.09 15.85 1.21
N VAL A 45 8.36 14.74 1.03
CA VAL A 45 6.90 14.71 1.22
C VAL A 45 6.53 14.39 2.68
N VAL A 46 7.35 13.59 3.37
CA VAL A 46 7.08 13.13 4.73
C VAL A 46 8.22 13.53 5.64
N LYS A 47 7.97 14.49 6.54
CA LYS A 47 8.97 15.04 7.47
C LYS A 47 9.12 14.26 8.78
N GLY A 48 8.25 13.30 9.06
CA GLY A 48 8.30 12.51 10.28
C GLY A 48 7.13 11.56 10.46
N SER A 49 7.27 10.63 11.39
CA SER A 49 6.20 9.72 11.80
C SER A 49 5.51 10.29 13.05
N ILE A 50 4.18 10.34 13.03
CA ILE A 50 3.39 10.76 14.18
C ILE A 50 3.38 9.61 15.19
N PRO A 51 3.78 9.81 16.46
CA PRO A 51 3.66 8.80 17.49
C PRO A 51 2.23 8.29 17.60
N GLY A 52 2.06 6.98 17.79
CA GLY A 52 0.73 6.34 17.76
C GLY A 52 -0.27 6.92 18.76
N PHE A 53 0.18 7.38 19.96
CA PHE A 53 -0.70 8.01 20.94
C PHE A 53 -1.27 9.35 20.43
N LEU A 54 -0.47 10.13 19.70
CA LEU A 54 -0.91 11.40 19.12
C LEU A 54 -1.93 11.18 17.99
N ALA A 55 -1.80 10.07 17.26
CA ALA A 55 -2.78 9.68 16.24
C ALA A 55 -4.17 9.45 16.87
N TYR A 56 -4.23 8.80 18.05
CA TYR A 56 -5.49 8.63 18.78
C TYR A 56 -6.09 9.95 19.27
N LEU A 57 -5.25 10.88 19.70
CA LEU A 57 -5.71 12.21 20.15
C LEU A 57 -6.31 13.05 19.02
N LEU A 58 -5.88 12.81 17.78
CA LEU A 58 -6.36 13.51 16.59
C LEU A 58 -7.67 12.94 16.02
N VAL A 59 -8.11 11.75 16.45
CA VAL A 59 -9.37 11.12 15.96
C VAL A 59 -10.59 12.01 16.16
N PRO A 60 -10.89 12.54 17.39
CA PRO A 60 -12.07 13.36 17.58
C PRO A 60 -12.04 14.64 16.73
N PHE A 61 -10.86 15.21 16.53
CA PHE A 61 -10.71 16.40 15.70
C PHE A 61 -11.01 16.12 14.22
N SER A 62 -10.53 14.97 13.73
CA SER A 62 -10.81 14.52 12.35
C SER A 62 -12.29 14.19 12.15
N TYR A 63 -12.96 13.67 13.16
CA TYR A 63 -14.39 13.39 13.13
C TYR A 63 -15.22 14.69 13.03
N ILE A 64 -14.94 15.68 13.88
CA ILE A 64 -15.61 16.99 13.85
C ILE A 64 -15.43 17.65 12.47
N LYS A 65 -14.21 17.62 11.93
CA LYS A 65 -13.92 18.14 10.59
C LYS A 65 -14.72 17.40 9.51
N SER A 66 -14.77 16.08 9.57
CA SER A 66 -15.53 15.22 8.66
C SER A 66 -17.02 15.57 8.63
N VAL A 67 -17.64 15.71 9.81
CA VAL A 67 -19.06 16.09 9.93
C VAL A 67 -19.32 17.47 9.34
N ARG A 68 -18.40 18.42 9.55
CA ARG A 68 -18.53 19.81 9.05
C ARG A 68 -18.35 19.91 7.55
N GLU A 69 -17.48 19.09 6.95
CA GLU A 69 -17.17 19.12 5.52
C GLU A 69 -18.00 18.12 4.70
N GLY A 70 -18.84 17.29 5.34
CA GLY A 70 -19.64 16.27 4.68
C GLY A 70 -18.81 15.18 3.98
N THR A 71 -17.53 15.04 4.36
CA THR A 71 -16.60 14.06 3.79
C THR A 71 -16.33 12.93 4.79
N PRO A 72 -16.23 11.67 4.37
CA PRO A 72 -15.94 10.57 5.29
C PRO A 72 -14.56 10.75 5.94
N SER A 73 -14.51 10.55 7.27
CA SER A 73 -13.25 10.61 8.02
C SER A 73 -12.34 9.46 7.62
N THR A 74 -11.14 9.77 7.15
CA THR A 74 -10.10 8.78 6.83
C THR A 74 -9.30 8.34 8.07
N ARG A 75 -9.45 9.07 9.19
CA ARG A 75 -8.76 8.78 10.46
C ARG A 75 -9.75 8.26 11.49
N THR A 76 -10.15 7.01 11.33
CA THR A 76 -11.00 6.31 12.30
C THR A 76 -10.14 5.47 13.25
N LEU A 77 -10.69 5.13 14.43
CA LEU A 77 -10.03 4.19 15.35
C LEU A 77 -9.70 2.87 14.66
N ASP A 78 -10.60 2.41 13.81
CA ASP A 78 -10.47 1.20 13.02
C ASP A 78 -9.25 1.27 12.07
N THR A 79 -9.06 2.38 11.38
CA THR A 79 -7.91 2.58 10.48
C THR A 79 -6.59 2.54 11.25
N ILE A 80 -6.54 3.15 12.44
CA ILE A 80 -5.34 3.15 13.28
C ILE A 80 -5.08 1.74 13.82
N HIS A 81 -6.13 1.05 14.28
CA HIS A 81 -6.02 -0.31 14.80
C HIS A 81 -5.56 -1.29 13.70
N THR A 82 -6.18 -1.25 12.54
CA THR A 82 -5.82 -2.09 11.38
C THR A 82 -4.37 -1.84 10.94
N GLY A 83 -3.92 -0.59 10.95
CA GLY A 83 -2.53 -0.25 10.63
C GLY A 83 -1.51 -0.81 11.64
N LYS A 84 -1.91 -1.02 12.90
CA LYS A 84 -1.05 -1.61 13.94
C LYS A 84 -1.09 -3.14 13.95
N THR A 85 -2.26 -3.73 13.76
CA THR A 85 -2.52 -5.17 13.92
C THR A 85 -2.52 -5.94 12.61
N GLY A 86 -2.51 -5.25 11.47
CA GLY A 86 -2.46 -5.88 10.14
C GLY A 86 -1.27 -6.82 9.99
N ASN A 87 -1.49 -7.93 9.29
CA ASN A 87 -0.42 -8.90 9.00
C ASN A 87 0.68 -8.25 8.18
N LYS A 88 1.87 -8.16 8.77
CA LYS A 88 3.07 -7.60 8.13
C LYS A 88 3.72 -8.58 7.16
N ILE A 89 3.53 -9.86 7.40
CA ILE A 89 4.11 -10.94 6.60
C ILE A 89 2.98 -11.81 6.08
N VAL A 90 2.82 -11.84 4.77
CA VAL A 90 1.91 -12.75 4.08
C VAL A 90 2.76 -13.85 3.45
N PRO A 91 2.60 -15.11 3.86
CA PRO A 91 3.40 -16.21 3.31
C PRO A 91 3.01 -16.45 1.84
N SER A 92 3.89 -16.06 0.92
CA SER A 92 3.71 -16.26 -0.52
C SER A 92 4.60 -17.38 -1.09
N THR A 93 5.16 -18.21 -0.21
CA THR A 93 6.11 -19.26 -0.59
C THR A 93 5.53 -20.21 -1.64
N LEU A 94 4.31 -20.69 -1.42
CA LEU A 94 3.64 -21.59 -2.35
C LEU A 94 3.42 -20.95 -3.75
N ALA A 95 3.04 -19.69 -3.80
CA ALA A 95 2.89 -18.96 -5.05
C ALA A 95 4.24 -18.76 -5.76
N ARG A 96 5.31 -18.57 -5.02
CA ARG A 96 6.67 -18.45 -5.59
C ARG A 96 7.16 -19.76 -6.16
N GLU A 97 6.94 -20.87 -5.46
CA GLU A 97 7.42 -22.20 -5.86
C GLU A 97 6.60 -22.79 -7.01
N GLU A 98 5.29 -22.72 -6.95
CA GLU A 98 4.40 -23.39 -7.91
C GLU A 98 3.97 -22.50 -9.08
N LEU A 99 3.83 -21.17 -8.85
CA LEU A 99 3.37 -20.23 -9.88
C LEU A 99 4.47 -19.28 -10.36
N ASN A 100 5.70 -19.48 -9.90
CA ASN A 100 6.84 -18.60 -10.22
C ASN A 100 6.54 -17.11 -9.92
N HIS A 101 5.80 -16.85 -8.82
CA HIS A 101 5.46 -15.51 -8.41
C HIS A 101 6.73 -14.73 -7.99
N ASN A 102 7.11 -13.75 -8.78
CA ASN A 102 8.26 -12.89 -8.52
C ASN A 102 7.84 -11.42 -8.60
N PRO A 103 7.41 -10.81 -7.48
CA PRO A 103 7.00 -9.42 -7.48
C PRO A 103 8.20 -8.51 -7.75
N ARG A 104 8.02 -7.51 -8.59
CA ARG A 104 9.03 -6.49 -8.85
C ARG A 104 9.30 -5.63 -7.60
N PRO A 105 10.46 -4.96 -7.51
CA PRO A 105 10.75 -4.03 -6.43
C PRO A 105 9.64 -2.98 -6.27
N ILE A 106 9.28 -2.68 -5.03
CA ILE A 106 8.19 -1.73 -4.75
C ILE A 106 8.50 -0.32 -5.28
N MET A 107 9.77 0.05 -5.33
CA MET A 107 10.20 1.35 -5.85
C MET A 107 9.78 1.56 -7.31
N ASP A 108 9.90 0.54 -8.16
CA ASP A 108 9.46 0.61 -9.55
C ASP A 108 7.95 0.85 -9.66
N THR A 109 7.19 0.28 -8.72
CA THR A 109 5.75 0.50 -8.63
C THR A 109 5.42 1.92 -8.20
N VAL A 110 6.19 2.48 -7.26
CA VAL A 110 6.04 3.86 -6.79
C VAL A 110 6.37 4.85 -7.91
N VAL A 111 7.45 4.63 -8.65
CA VAL A 111 7.84 5.46 -9.79
C VAL A 111 6.75 5.46 -10.87
N ASP A 112 6.24 4.27 -11.23
CA ASP A 112 5.13 4.15 -12.19
C ASP A 112 3.87 4.88 -11.70
N PHE A 113 3.56 4.78 -10.41
CA PHE A 113 2.43 5.46 -9.80
C PHE A 113 2.57 6.99 -9.86
N VAL A 114 3.72 7.51 -9.44
CA VAL A 114 4.00 8.95 -9.49
C VAL A 114 3.92 9.48 -10.91
N LYS A 115 4.52 8.78 -11.87
CA LYS A 115 4.47 9.14 -13.28
C LYS A 115 3.04 9.18 -13.81
N PHE A 116 2.23 8.17 -13.51
CA PHE A 116 0.83 8.10 -13.95
C PHE A 116 0.00 9.30 -13.47
N TYR A 117 0.18 9.75 -12.23
CA TYR A 117 -0.54 10.90 -11.69
C TYR A 117 0.01 12.23 -12.19
N SER A 118 1.33 12.29 -12.42
CA SER A 118 1.99 13.46 -13.01
C SER A 118 1.52 13.70 -14.45
N ASP A 119 1.53 12.66 -15.29
CA ASP A 119 1.11 12.74 -16.70
C ASP A 119 -0.36 13.19 -16.86
N ARG A 120 -1.18 12.99 -15.81
CA ARG A 120 -2.57 13.46 -15.76
C ARG A 120 -2.75 14.83 -15.12
N GLY A 121 -1.67 15.48 -14.71
CA GLY A 121 -1.71 16.78 -14.05
C GLY A 121 -2.37 16.78 -12.66
N LEU A 122 -2.53 15.60 -12.04
CA LEU A 122 -3.14 15.43 -10.72
C LEU A 122 -2.14 15.73 -9.59
N ILE A 123 -0.85 15.64 -9.88
CA ILE A 123 0.23 16.08 -9.02
C ILE A 123 1.13 17.04 -9.80
N LYS A 124 1.50 18.15 -9.16
CA LYS A 124 2.51 19.08 -9.70
C LYS A 124 3.87 18.66 -9.15
N ILE A 125 4.74 18.24 -10.04
CA ILE A 125 6.15 17.98 -9.73
C ILE A 125 6.91 19.29 -9.57
#